data_74fbfa3bceb19f6d7677a841d5159074
#
_entry.id   74fbfa3bceb19f6d7677a841d5159074
#
_cell.length_a   1.000
_cell.length_b   1.000
_cell.length_c   1.000
_cell.angle_alpha   90.00
_cell.angle_beta   90.00
_cell.angle_gamma   90.00
#
_symmetry.space_group_name_H-M   'P 1'
#
loop_
_entity.id
_entity.type
_entity.pdbx_description
1 polymer ?
#
loop_
_entity_poly.entity_id
_entity_poly.type
_entity_poly.pdbx_seq_one_letter_code
_entity_poly.pdbx_strand_id
1 'polypeptide(L)'
;MSIFRRIFDGIHASREGSSAIKMFIKIREGFILNKVMSLHDAVAKYVENGDTLAIGGFTTNRKPYATVSEILRQGQKDFIVYAGPGGGEVDMLIGEGRVAAYINCYTANSGYTNVSRRFRAAIEQGKLTYEDYSQDVLMLMLHASSLGLPFLPVRLMQGSGLMKYWGISEEKRKTMPKIENLKCAEIENPMVPGQKVVAVPVPKIDTAIIHVQQASPDGTCIIMGDEFHDIDIAIAARKTIVTCEEIVSNEYATRPRPAFSASACRRSSRLPMAHGPLSAMITMTTTTPA
;
A
#
# COMPACT_ATOMS: atom_id res chain seq x y z
N MET A 1 -11.27 -8.28 -34.94
CA MET A 1 -12.64 -7.79 -34.66
C MET A 1 -13.75 -8.43 -35.51
N SER A 2 -13.47 -9.34 -36.47
CA SER A 2 -14.50 -9.93 -37.35
C SER A 2 -15.01 -11.32 -36.96
N ILE A 3 -14.30 -12.09 -36.16
CA ILE A 3 -14.70 -13.44 -35.72
C ILE A 3 -15.72 -13.39 -34.57
N PHE A 4 -15.57 -12.46 -33.64
CA PHE A 4 -16.52 -12.32 -32.51
C PHE A 4 -17.91 -11.83 -32.95
N ARG A 5 -18.00 -11.01 -33.97
CA ARG A 5 -19.28 -10.52 -34.51
C ARG A 5 -20.08 -11.62 -35.21
N ARG A 6 -19.43 -12.55 -35.90
CA ARG A 6 -20.09 -13.71 -36.59
C ARG A 6 -20.61 -14.76 -35.59
N ILE A 7 -20.02 -14.89 -34.42
CA ILE A 7 -20.51 -15.79 -33.39
C ILE A 7 -21.78 -15.22 -32.72
N PHE A 8 -21.86 -13.90 -32.58
CA PHE A 8 -23.04 -13.26 -31.99
C PHE A 8 -24.26 -13.22 -32.92
N ASP A 9 -24.06 -13.08 -34.25
CA ASP A 9 -25.17 -13.03 -35.21
C ASP A 9 -25.79 -14.44 -35.46
N GLY A 10 -25.07 -15.54 -35.12
CA GLY A 10 -25.56 -16.92 -35.24
C GLY A 10 -26.38 -17.44 -34.06
N ILE A 11 -26.34 -16.76 -32.92
CA ILE A 11 -26.96 -17.21 -31.67
C ILE A 11 -28.43 -16.73 -31.51
N HIS A 12 -28.87 -15.82 -32.35
CA HIS A 12 -30.24 -15.26 -32.27
C HIS A 12 -31.34 -16.16 -32.89
N ALA A 13 -31.01 -17.32 -33.44
CA ALA A 13 -31.95 -18.12 -34.25
C ALA A 13 -32.43 -19.44 -33.65
N SER A 14 -32.08 -19.84 -32.40
CA SER A 14 -32.61 -21.09 -31.86
C SER A 14 -32.90 -21.05 -30.36
N ARG A 15 -33.93 -21.81 -29.94
CA ARG A 15 -34.29 -22.02 -28.53
C ARG A 15 -33.15 -22.65 -27.67
N GLU A 16 -32.13 -23.22 -28.30
CA GLU A 16 -30.91 -23.75 -27.66
C GLU A 16 -29.91 -22.68 -27.26
N GLY A 17 -29.97 -21.47 -27.85
CA GLY A 17 -29.12 -20.34 -27.49
C GLY A 17 -29.26 -19.87 -26.02
N SER A 18 -30.44 -20.14 -25.41
CA SER A 18 -30.66 -19.80 -24.00
C SER A 18 -29.83 -20.65 -23.02
N SER A 19 -29.54 -21.90 -23.37
CA SER A 19 -28.73 -22.81 -22.52
C SER A 19 -27.24 -22.49 -22.63
N ALA A 20 -26.75 -22.21 -23.85
CA ALA A 20 -25.36 -21.84 -24.10
C ALA A 20 -25.04 -20.48 -23.47
N ILE A 21 -25.95 -19.50 -23.59
CA ILE A 21 -25.81 -18.17 -22.97
C ILE A 21 -25.82 -18.30 -21.44
N LYS A 22 -26.70 -19.12 -20.86
CA LYS A 22 -26.72 -19.39 -19.43
C LYS A 22 -25.45 -20.11 -18.97
N MET A 23 -24.92 -21.04 -19.76
CA MET A 23 -23.65 -21.70 -19.48
C MET A 23 -22.46 -20.72 -19.59
N PHE A 24 -22.44 -19.82 -20.59
CA PHE A 24 -21.41 -18.78 -20.70
C PHE A 24 -21.48 -17.76 -19.54
N ILE A 25 -22.68 -17.36 -19.12
CA ILE A 25 -22.89 -16.50 -17.95
C ILE A 25 -22.41 -17.23 -16.70
N LYS A 26 -22.78 -18.50 -16.51
CA LYS A 26 -22.35 -19.30 -15.37
C LYS A 26 -20.85 -19.60 -15.35
N ILE A 27 -20.22 -19.78 -16.51
CA ILE A 27 -18.75 -19.87 -16.65
C ILE A 27 -18.12 -18.53 -16.28
N ARG A 28 -18.68 -17.40 -16.71
CA ARG A 28 -18.18 -16.06 -16.38
C ARG A 28 -18.35 -15.74 -14.89
N GLU A 29 -19.46 -16.15 -14.29
CA GLU A 29 -19.70 -16.03 -12.84
C GLU A 29 -18.80 -16.98 -12.03
N GLY A 30 -18.49 -18.19 -12.55
CA GLY A 30 -17.57 -19.15 -11.90
C GLY A 30 -16.08 -18.74 -11.99
N PHE A 31 -15.72 -17.80 -12.86
CA PHE A 31 -14.36 -17.25 -12.99
C PHE A 31 -14.16 -15.92 -12.24
N ILE A 32 -15.19 -15.36 -11.62
CA ILE A 32 -14.99 -14.21 -10.73
C ILE A 32 -14.37 -14.75 -9.44
N LEU A 33 -13.05 -14.60 -9.33
CA LEU A 33 -12.32 -14.88 -8.10
C LEU A 33 -12.92 -14.02 -6.97
N ASN A 34 -13.63 -14.65 -6.05
CA ASN A 34 -14.06 -13.99 -4.82
C ASN A 34 -12.86 -13.91 -3.88
N LYS A 35 -12.32 -12.70 -3.71
CA LYS A 35 -11.17 -12.41 -2.85
C LYS A 35 -11.56 -11.96 -1.44
N VAL A 36 -12.86 -11.96 -1.14
CA VAL A 36 -13.38 -11.55 0.17
C VAL A 36 -13.10 -12.62 1.20
N MET A 37 -12.51 -12.24 2.31
CA MET A 37 -12.26 -13.11 3.46
C MET A 37 -12.34 -12.34 4.76
N SER A 38 -12.33 -13.03 5.90
CA SER A 38 -12.28 -12.36 7.19
C SER A 38 -10.93 -11.66 7.41
N LEU A 39 -10.92 -10.60 8.20
CA LEU A 39 -9.69 -9.89 8.57
C LEU A 39 -8.71 -10.82 9.29
N HIS A 40 -9.24 -11.66 10.17
CA HIS A 40 -8.45 -12.66 10.88
C HIS A 40 -7.72 -13.60 9.93
N ASP A 41 -8.44 -14.21 8.98
CA ASP A 41 -7.85 -15.17 8.04
C ASP A 41 -6.85 -14.50 7.09
N ALA A 42 -7.11 -13.26 6.67
CA ALA A 42 -6.22 -12.55 5.80
C ALA A 42 -4.90 -12.19 6.48
N VAL A 43 -4.94 -11.70 7.72
CA VAL A 43 -3.72 -11.43 8.48
C VAL A 43 -2.98 -12.73 8.76
N ALA A 44 -3.65 -13.79 9.20
CA ALA A 44 -3.04 -15.09 9.45
C ALA A 44 -2.36 -15.69 8.21
N LYS A 45 -2.95 -15.47 7.03
CA LYS A 45 -2.47 -16.06 5.77
C LYS A 45 -1.39 -15.24 5.08
N TYR A 46 -1.44 -13.92 5.19
CA TYR A 46 -0.65 -13.04 4.32
C TYR A 46 0.35 -12.15 5.05
N VAL A 47 0.34 -12.11 6.38
CA VAL A 47 1.32 -11.35 7.17
C VAL A 47 2.23 -12.32 7.92
N GLU A 48 3.51 -12.29 7.60
CA GLU A 48 4.51 -13.16 8.20
C GLU A 48 5.49 -12.34 9.08
N ASN A 49 6.07 -12.98 10.09
CA ASN A 49 7.14 -12.34 10.87
C ASN A 49 8.31 -11.95 9.96
N GLY A 50 8.83 -10.75 10.14
CA GLY A 50 9.93 -10.24 9.33
C GLY A 50 9.51 -9.75 7.94
N ASP A 51 8.22 -9.63 7.63
CA ASP A 51 7.76 -9.02 6.38
C ASP A 51 8.19 -7.54 6.27
N THR A 52 8.52 -7.13 5.06
CA THR A 52 8.59 -5.72 4.70
C THR A 52 7.18 -5.24 4.41
N LEU A 53 6.64 -4.43 5.32
CA LEU A 53 5.30 -3.85 5.24
C LEU A 53 5.33 -2.46 4.60
N ALA A 54 4.48 -2.20 3.62
CA ALA A 54 4.13 -0.86 3.20
C ALA A 54 2.72 -0.51 3.68
N ILE A 55 2.56 0.59 4.42
CA ILE A 55 1.30 0.98 5.03
C ILE A 55 0.78 2.24 4.38
N GLY A 56 -0.43 2.16 3.82
CA GLY A 56 -1.08 3.24 3.08
C GLY A 56 -1.80 4.27 3.95
N GLY A 57 -2.57 5.10 3.27
CA GLY A 57 -3.31 6.22 3.82
C GLY A 57 -2.49 7.51 3.89
N PHE A 58 -3.18 8.63 3.83
CA PHE A 58 -2.59 9.97 3.83
C PHE A 58 -3.04 10.76 5.05
N THR A 59 -2.11 11.36 5.78
CA THR A 59 -2.34 12.08 7.03
C THR A 59 -3.14 11.24 8.05
N THR A 60 -4.39 11.57 8.32
CA THR A 60 -5.32 10.80 9.17
C THR A 60 -6.37 10.02 8.37
N ASN A 61 -6.33 10.12 7.02
CA ASN A 61 -7.31 9.49 6.15
C ASN A 61 -6.87 8.10 5.72
N ARG A 62 -7.82 7.18 5.63
CA ARG A 62 -7.65 5.80 5.16
C ARG A 62 -6.54 5.02 5.86
N LYS A 63 -6.29 5.32 7.15
CA LYS A 63 -5.32 4.57 7.94
C LYS A 63 -5.87 3.18 8.29
N PRO A 64 -5.15 2.09 7.99
CA PRO A 64 -5.65 0.72 8.14
C PRO A 64 -5.57 0.22 9.60
N TYR A 65 -6.18 0.94 10.53
CA TYR A 65 -6.16 0.62 11.97
C TYR A 65 -6.68 -0.79 12.29
N ALA A 66 -7.69 -1.25 11.56
CA ALA A 66 -8.26 -2.57 11.79
C ALA A 66 -7.25 -3.67 11.50
N THR A 67 -6.54 -3.57 10.36
CA THR A 67 -5.51 -4.55 9.99
C THR A 67 -4.36 -4.53 10.99
N VAL A 68 -3.89 -3.36 11.37
CA VAL A 68 -2.82 -3.23 12.37
C VAL A 68 -3.26 -3.80 13.73
N SER A 69 -4.49 -3.53 14.16
CA SER A 69 -5.03 -4.10 15.41
C SER A 69 -5.10 -5.63 15.35
N GLU A 70 -5.44 -6.20 14.20
CA GLU A 70 -5.48 -7.65 14.03
C GLU A 70 -4.08 -8.28 14.01
N ILE A 71 -3.10 -7.63 13.36
CA ILE A 71 -1.68 -8.02 13.43
C ILE A 71 -1.22 -8.07 14.90
N LEU A 72 -1.56 -7.06 15.69
CA LEU A 72 -1.22 -7.02 17.12
C LEU A 72 -1.87 -8.16 17.91
N ARG A 73 -3.14 -8.49 17.63
CA ARG A 73 -3.85 -9.61 18.30
C ARG A 73 -3.22 -10.96 17.96
N GLN A 74 -2.80 -11.16 16.71
CA GLN A 74 -2.19 -12.41 16.26
C GLN A 74 -0.72 -12.52 16.66
N GLY A 75 -0.07 -11.41 16.94
CA GLY A 75 1.28 -11.38 17.52
C GLY A 75 2.43 -11.36 16.52
N GLN A 76 2.17 -11.17 15.21
CA GLN A 76 3.25 -11.03 14.22
C GLN A 76 4.15 -9.84 14.55
N LYS A 77 5.43 -9.94 14.19
CA LYS A 77 6.48 -9.02 14.62
C LYS A 77 7.70 -9.01 13.68
N ASP A 78 8.70 -8.24 14.09
CA ASP A 78 9.99 -8.09 13.42
C ASP A 78 9.88 -7.44 12.03
N PHE A 79 8.87 -6.58 11.83
CA PHE A 79 8.60 -5.93 10.56
C PHE A 79 9.63 -4.87 10.20
N ILE A 80 9.94 -4.78 8.90
CA ILE A 80 10.53 -3.59 8.29
C ILE A 80 9.35 -2.79 7.74
N VAL A 81 9.13 -1.59 8.24
CA VAL A 81 7.94 -0.79 7.89
C VAL A 81 8.34 0.40 7.03
N TYR A 82 7.71 0.50 5.86
CA TYR A 82 7.69 1.70 5.03
C TYR A 82 6.30 2.33 5.16
N ALA A 83 6.26 3.54 5.67
CA ALA A 83 5.02 4.32 5.69
C ALA A 83 5.32 5.73 5.22
N GLY A 84 4.47 6.26 4.35
CA GLY A 84 4.41 7.67 4.05
C GLY A 84 4.19 8.45 5.34
N PRO A 85 3.46 9.55 5.42
CA PRO A 85 3.21 10.17 6.73
C PRO A 85 2.55 9.15 7.67
N GLY A 86 3.39 8.47 8.49
CA GLY A 86 2.95 7.47 9.46
C GLY A 86 2.10 8.14 10.56
N GLY A 87 1.10 7.45 11.03
CA GLY A 87 0.18 7.92 12.06
C GLY A 87 0.06 6.97 13.24
N GLY A 88 -1.13 6.90 13.82
CA GLY A 88 -1.40 6.05 14.98
C GLY A 88 -1.26 4.56 14.69
N GLU A 89 -1.47 4.13 13.45
CA GLU A 89 -1.32 2.75 13.02
C GLU A 89 0.14 2.28 13.15
N VAL A 90 1.09 3.10 12.73
CA VAL A 90 2.53 2.81 12.89
C VAL A 90 2.94 2.98 14.36
N ASP A 91 2.42 4.01 15.03
CA ASP A 91 2.69 4.26 16.46
C ASP A 91 2.27 3.07 17.35
N MET A 92 1.17 2.38 16.99
CA MET A 92 0.74 1.15 17.67
C MET A 92 1.74 0.01 17.48
N LEU A 93 2.20 -0.25 16.24
CA LEU A 93 3.20 -1.29 15.95
C LEU A 93 4.52 -1.05 16.68
N ILE A 94 4.99 0.20 16.68
CA ILE A 94 6.21 0.60 17.38
C ILE A 94 6.05 0.45 18.88
N GLY A 95 4.92 0.91 19.43
CA GLY A 95 4.64 0.85 20.88
C GLY A 95 4.58 -0.57 21.44
N GLU A 96 4.15 -1.53 20.63
CA GLU A 96 4.10 -2.95 20.97
C GLU A 96 5.37 -3.72 20.58
N GLY A 97 6.44 -3.01 20.16
CA GLY A 97 7.73 -3.63 19.82
C GLY A 97 7.67 -4.57 18.61
N ARG A 98 6.78 -4.30 17.64
CA ARG A 98 6.60 -5.18 16.47
C ARG A 98 7.50 -4.78 15.29
N VAL A 99 8.17 -3.63 15.36
CA VAL A 99 8.94 -3.05 14.27
C VAL A 99 10.43 -3.26 14.51
N ALA A 100 11.08 -4.00 13.63
CA ALA A 100 12.53 -4.21 13.62
C ALA A 100 13.27 -3.01 13.00
N ALA A 101 12.71 -2.43 11.94
CA ALA A 101 13.20 -1.18 11.35
C ALA A 101 12.05 -0.36 10.78
N TYR A 102 12.17 0.95 10.87
CA TYR A 102 11.19 1.88 10.34
C TYR A 102 11.85 2.88 9.39
N ILE A 103 11.43 2.84 8.14
CA ILE A 103 11.85 3.76 7.08
C ILE A 103 10.73 4.77 6.88
N ASN A 104 11.01 6.02 7.17
CA ASN A 104 9.98 7.04 7.26
C ASN A 104 10.40 8.39 6.67
N CYS A 105 9.47 9.34 6.66
CA CYS A 105 9.70 10.74 6.35
C CYS A 105 9.01 11.65 7.36
N TYR A 106 7.99 11.15 8.04
CA TYR A 106 7.18 11.90 8.99
C TYR A 106 6.27 10.97 9.77
N THR A 107 6.15 11.17 11.08
CA THR A 107 5.30 10.32 11.93
C THR A 107 4.54 11.14 12.94
N ALA A 108 3.27 11.41 12.65
CA ALA A 108 2.37 12.16 13.52
C ALA A 108 0.90 11.87 13.19
N ASN A 109 0.01 12.20 14.13
CA ASN A 109 -1.43 12.29 13.89
C ASN A 109 -1.77 13.76 13.66
N SER A 110 -1.76 14.19 12.41
CA SER A 110 -2.05 15.57 12.02
C SER A 110 -3.40 16.05 12.60
N GLY A 111 -3.39 17.22 13.24
CA GLY A 111 -4.56 17.75 13.94
C GLY A 111 -4.73 17.27 15.39
N TYR A 112 -3.98 16.25 15.83
CA TYR A 112 -4.06 15.69 17.19
C TYR A 112 -2.73 15.79 17.93
N THR A 113 -1.63 15.39 17.30
CA THR A 113 -0.28 15.47 17.90
C THR A 113 0.74 15.85 16.83
N ASN A 114 1.74 16.64 17.22
CA ASN A 114 2.82 17.05 16.32
C ASN A 114 3.79 15.90 16.01
N VAL A 115 3.94 14.96 16.93
CA VAL A 115 4.76 13.74 16.75
C VAL A 115 4.05 12.59 17.48
N SER A 116 4.03 11.42 16.89
CA SER A 116 3.46 10.22 17.52
C SER A 116 4.25 9.86 18.78
N ARG A 117 3.54 9.59 19.89
CA ARG A 117 4.14 9.54 21.24
C ARG A 117 5.04 8.32 21.44
N ARG A 118 4.59 7.13 21.00
CA ARG A 118 5.37 5.89 21.15
C ARG A 118 6.58 5.89 20.24
N PHE A 119 6.43 6.40 19.02
CA PHE A 119 7.54 6.62 18.10
C PHE A 119 8.60 7.52 18.73
N ARG A 120 8.21 8.70 19.26
CA ARG A 120 9.14 9.60 19.96
C ARG A 120 9.85 8.89 21.11
N ALA A 121 9.12 8.23 21.99
CA ALA A 121 9.69 7.53 23.14
C ALA A 121 10.67 6.42 22.70
N ALA A 122 10.35 5.68 21.63
CA ALA A 122 11.22 4.63 21.11
C ALA A 122 12.54 5.20 20.55
N ILE A 123 12.50 6.35 19.87
CA ILE A 123 13.69 7.04 19.38
C ILE A 123 14.54 7.57 20.54
N GLU A 124 13.94 8.30 21.49
CA GLU A 124 14.64 8.87 22.63
C GLU A 124 15.30 7.80 23.52
N GLN A 125 14.71 6.60 23.58
CA GLN A 125 15.24 5.46 24.32
C GLN A 125 16.21 4.58 23.51
N GLY A 126 16.46 4.90 22.24
CA GLY A 126 17.32 4.10 21.35
C GLY A 126 16.79 2.69 21.06
N LYS A 127 15.47 2.48 21.20
CA LYS A 127 14.80 1.17 21.04
C LYS A 127 14.33 0.89 19.60
N LEU A 128 14.29 1.91 18.74
CA LEU A 128 13.83 1.77 17.36
C LEU A 128 14.98 1.97 16.39
N THR A 129 15.20 1.00 15.54
CA THR A 129 16.03 1.16 14.35
C THR A 129 15.22 1.94 13.31
N TYR A 130 15.70 3.11 12.90
CA TYR A 130 14.95 3.91 11.91
C TYR A 130 15.86 4.62 10.93
N GLU A 131 15.28 4.97 9.79
CA GLU A 131 15.93 5.71 8.73
C GLU A 131 14.99 6.77 8.19
N ASP A 132 15.48 7.98 8.01
CA ASP A 132 14.70 9.14 7.61
C ASP A 132 15.06 9.60 6.20
N TYR A 133 14.05 9.84 5.39
CA TYR A 133 14.13 10.43 4.06
C TYR A 133 13.26 11.69 4.00
N SER A 134 13.43 12.53 2.98
CA SER A 134 12.39 13.51 2.69
C SER A 134 11.12 12.79 2.19
N GLN A 135 9.96 13.39 2.42
CA GLN A 135 8.68 12.79 1.98
C GLN A 135 8.69 12.51 0.48
N ASP A 136 9.17 13.45 -0.33
CA ASP A 136 9.23 13.31 -1.79
C ASP A 136 10.09 12.11 -2.20
N VAL A 137 11.26 11.94 -1.57
CA VAL A 137 12.15 10.81 -1.89
C VAL A 137 11.53 9.49 -1.50
N LEU A 138 10.93 9.39 -0.30
CA LEU A 138 10.28 8.14 0.13
C LEU A 138 9.11 7.76 -0.79
N MET A 139 8.29 8.73 -1.21
CA MET A 139 7.20 8.47 -2.15
C MET A 139 7.72 8.03 -3.52
N LEU A 140 8.77 8.67 -4.01
CA LEU A 140 9.43 8.26 -5.26
C LEU A 140 10.06 6.87 -5.16
N MET A 141 10.62 6.47 -4.02
CA MET A 141 11.13 5.11 -3.79
C MET A 141 10.02 4.07 -3.88
N LEU A 142 8.84 4.34 -3.29
CA LEU A 142 7.67 3.45 -3.36
C LEU A 142 7.12 3.37 -4.79
N HIS A 143 7.06 4.50 -5.50
CA HIS A 143 6.69 4.53 -6.92
C HIS A 143 7.70 3.76 -7.78
N ALA A 144 9.00 3.94 -7.57
CA ALA A 144 10.05 3.19 -8.26
C ALA A 144 9.95 1.67 -8.00
N SER A 145 9.51 1.28 -6.79
CA SER A 145 9.23 -0.12 -6.44
C SER A 145 8.08 -0.69 -7.28
N SER A 146 7.01 0.09 -7.51
CA SER A 146 5.90 -0.34 -8.37
C SER A 146 6.31 -0.53 -9.83
N LEU A 147 7.33 0.19 -10.27
CA LEU A 147 7.92 0.08 -11.62
C LEU A 147 9.01 -1.00 -11.72
N GLY A 148 9.40 -1.63 -10.62
CA GLY A 148 10.47 -2.64 -10.60
C GLY A 148 11.87 -2.07 -10.86
N LEU A 149 12.11 -0.80 -10.54
CA LEU A 149 13.44 -0.19 -10.73
C LEU A 149 14.44 -0.75 -9.73
N PRO A 150 15.71 -0.95 -10.11
CA PRO A 150 16.75 -1.48 -9.21
C PRO A 150 17.23 -0.45 -8.18
N PHE A 151 17.23 0.82 -8.52
CA PHE A 151 17.51 1.98 -7.67
C PHE A 151 16.94 3.23 -8.34
N LEU A 152 16.89 4.35 -7.61
CA LEU A 152 16.34 5.60 -8.12
C LEU A 152 17.37 6.74 -8.01
N PRO A 153 17.82 7.35 -9.12
CA PRO A 153 18.61 8.58 -9.07
C PRO A 153 17.69 9.79 -8.88
N VAL A 154 18.00 10.63 -7.88
CA VAL A 154 17.25 11.85 -7.55
C VAL A 154 18.20 13.05 -7.40
N ARG A 155 17.68 14.26 -7.56
CA ARG A 155 18.38 15.50 -7.21
C ARG A 155 18.01 15.99 -5.81
N LEU A 156 17.00 15.39 -5.21
CA LEU A 156 16.53 15.66 -3.86
C LEU A 156 17.55 15.18 -2.83
N MET A 157 17.50 15.74 -1.63
CA MET A 157 18.39 15.49 -0.50
C MET A 157 19.83 16.02 -0.66
N GLN A 158 20.29 16.39 -1.86
CA GLN A 158 21.62 16.96 -2.06
C GLN A 158 21.85 18.16 -1.15
N GLY A 159 23.01 18.21 -0.48
CA GLY A 159 23.35 19.29 0.42
C GLY A 159 22.60 19.31 1.76
N SER A 160 21.65 18.37 1.97
CA SER A 160 20.94 18.24 3.25
C SER A 160 21.62 17.29 4.22
N GLY A 161 21.32 17.45 5.51
CA GLY A 161 21.79 16.53 6.56
C GLY A 161 21.21 15.10 6.42
N LEU A 162 20.12 14.92 5.69
CA LEU A 162 19.49 13.61 5.49
C LEU A 162 20.40 12.58 4.80
N MET A 163 21.35 13.03 3.98
CA MET A 163 22.33 12.13 3.37
C MET A 163 23.31 11.52 4.39
N LYS A 164 23.60 12.23 5.48
CA LYS A 164 24.63 11.85 6.46
C LYS A 164 24.07 11.32 7.78
N TYR A 165 22.91 11.81 8.16
CA TYR A 165 22.30 11.55 9.47
C TYR A 165 21.02 10.73 9.33
N TRP A 166 20.51 10.27 10.47
CA TRP A 166 19.23 9.57 10.57
C TRP A 166 19.10 8.37 9.64
N GLY A 167 20.17 7.59 9.56
CA GLY A 167 20.25 6.36 8.80
C GLY A 167 20.65 5.15 9.66
N ILE A 168 20.27 3.99 9.18
CA ILE A 168 20.67 2.71 9.76
C ILE A 168 22.16 2.50 9.47
N SER A 169 22.97 2.14 10.49
CA SER A 169 24.41 1.95 10.31
C SER A 169 24.71 0.74 9.40
N GLU A 170 25.86 0.75 8.75
CA GLU A 170 26.28 -0.35 7.85
C GLU A 170 26.36 -1.69 8.59
N GLU A 171 26.83 -1.70 9.86
CA GLU A 171 26.90 -2.90 10.69
C GLU A 171 25.49 -3.46 10.94
N LYS A 172 24.55 -2.58 11.24
CA LYS A 172 23.16 -3.00 11.47
C LYS A 172 22.50 -3.51 10.18
N ARG A 173 22.78 -2.89 9.04
CA ARG A 173 22.26 -3.34 7.73
C ARG A 173 22.70 -4.76 7.40
N LYS A 174 23.94 -5.13 7.72
CA LYS A 174 24.47 -6.51 7.53
C LYS A 174 23.67 -7.56 8.30
N THR A 175 22.99 -7.18 9.36
CA THR A 175 22.12 -8.07 10.14
C THR A 175 20.65 -8.08 9.65
N MET A 176 20.32 -7.28 8.63
CA MET A 176 18.96 -7.06 8.12
C MET A 176 18.92 -7.28 6.60
N PRO A 177 18.84 -8.53 6.12
CA PRO A 177 19.05 -8.88 4.71
C PRO A 177 17.99 -8.30 3.76
N LYS A 178 16.86 -7.81 4.28
CA LYS A 178 15.81 -7.15 3.49
C LYS A 178 15.99 -5.62 3.38
N ILE A 179 17.01 -5.06 4.03
CA ILE A 179 17.38 -3.65 3.90
C ILE A 179 18.59 -3.56 3.00
N GLU A 180 18.57 -2.65 2.04
CA GLU A 180 19.68 -2.43 1.10
C GLU A 180 20.95 -1.95 1.82
N ASN A 181 22.12 -2.23 1.24
CA ASN A 181 23.41 -1.99 1.89
C ASN A 181 23.69 -0.52 2.25
N LEU A 182 23.14 0.40 1.49
CA LEU A 182 23.33 1.84 1.68
C LEU A 182 21.99 2.57 1.79
N LYS A 183 21.96 3.62 2.60
CA LYS A 183 20.85 4.56 2.63
C LYS A 183 20.75 5.35 1.31
N CYS A 184 21.86 5.87 0.86
CA CYS A 184 22.01 6.58 -0.41
C CYS A 184 23.48 6.68 -0.78
N ALA A 185 23.74 6.97 -2.06
CA ALA A 185 25.08 7.24 -2.57
C ALA A 185 25.06 8.43 -3.52
N GLU A 186 26.07 9.27 -3.46
CA GLU A 186 26.28 10.28 -4.51
C GLU A 186 26.95 9.60 -5.71
N ILE A 187 26.38 9.71 -6.87
CA ILE A 187 26.89 9.17 -8.12
C ILE A 187 26.97 10.23 -9.19
N GLU A 188 27.84 10.05 -10.16
CA GLU A 188 27.88 10.93 -11.34
C GLU A 188 26.68 10.65 -12.26
N ASN A 189 26.08 11.72 -12.78
CA ASN A 189 24.98 11.58 -13.74
C ASN A 189 25.56 11.19 -15.11
N PRO A 190 25.29 9.97 -15.61
CA PRO A 190 25.87 9.51 -16.88
C PRO A 190 25.38 10.30 -18.09
N MET A 191 24.29 11.05 -17.97
CA MET A 191 23.70 11.84 -19.05
C MET A 191 24.23 13.28 -19.07
N VAL A 192 24.81 13.77 -17.97
CA VAL A 192 25.31 15.14 -17.87
C VAL A 192 26.65 15.14 -17.14
N PRO A 193 27.76 15.14 -17.86
CA PRO A 193 29.12 15.11 -17.27
C PRO A 193 29.33 16.21 -16.24
N GLY A 194 29.94 15.85 -15.10
CA GLY A 194 30.20 16.77 -13.99
C GLY A 194 28.99 17.07 -13.08
N GLN A 195 27.82 16.58 -13.43
CA GLN A 195 26.64 16.65 -12.55
C GLN A 195 26.58 15.43 -11.64
N LYS A 196 26.38 15.66 -10.35
CA LYS A 196 26.13 14.58 -9.39
C LYS A 196 24.65 14.49 -9.04
N VAL A 197 24.21 13.26 -8.75
CA VAL A 197 22.86 12.93 -8.28
C VAL A 197 22.96 11.98 -7.10
N VAL A 198 21.87 11.86 -6.33
CA VAL A 198 21.79 10.92 -5.22
C VAL A 198 21.07 9.66 -5.69
N ALA A 199 21.73 8.53 -5.63
CA ALA A 199 21.10 7.23 -5.81
C ALA A 199 20.49 6.78 -4.47
N VAL A 200 19.20 6.45 -4.45
CA VAL A 200 18.50 5.87 -3.31
C VAL A 200 18.03 4.46 -3.62
N PRO A 201 17.94 3.58 -2.63
CA PRO A 201 17.47 2.21 -2.84
C PRO A 201 15.98 2.19 -3.19
N VAL A 202 15.54 1.11 -3.83
CA VAL A 202 14.14 0.84 -4.13
C VAL A 202 13.70 -0.37 -3.30
N PRO A 203 12.74 -0.21 -2.37
CA PRO A 203 12.37 -1.27 -1.45
C PRO A 203 11.63 -2.41 -2.15
N LYS A 204 11.86 -3.64 -1.67
CA LYS A 204 11.06 -4.82 -2.03
C LYS A 204 10.00 -5.02 -0.96
N ILE A 205 8.74 -4.82 -1.33
CA ILE A 205 7.61 -4.89 -0.41
C ILE A 205 7.02 -6.31 -0.40
N ASP A 206 6.98 -6.94 0.77
CA ASP A 206 6.33 -8.25 0.92
C ASP A 206 4.81 -8.08 1.01
N THR A 207 4.34 -7.19 1.89
CA THR A 207 2.91 -7.01 2.13
C THR A 207 2.55 -5.52 2.18
N ALA A 208 1.62 -5.09 1.32
CA ALA A 208 0.98 -3.79 1.42
C ALA A 208 -0.31 -3.89 2.23
N ILE A 209 -0.57 -2.87 3.04
CA ILE A 209 -1.78 -2.76 3.86
C ILE A 209 -2.42 -1.42 3.54
N ILE A 210 -3.60 -1.44 2.92
CA ILE A 210 -4.35 -0.24 2.54
C ILE A 210 -5.79 -0.31 3.03
N HIS A 211 -6.40 0.85 3.18
CA HIS A 211 -7.82 1.00 3.47
C HIS A 211 -8.49 1.86 2.40
N VAL A 212 -9.65 1.42 1.91
CA VAL A 212 -10.39 2.12 0.85
C VAL A 212 -11.85 2.29 1.27
N GLN A 213 -12.59 3.19 0.62
CA GLN A 213 -14.00 3.36 0.94
C GLN A 213 -14.84 2.21 0.39
N GLN A 214 -14.59 1.77 -0.85
CA GLN A 214 -15.38 0.71 -1.46
C GLN A 214 -14.46 -0.27 -2.19
N ALA A 215 -14.87 -1.53 -2.22
CA ALA A 215 -14.21 -2.55 -3.02
C ALA A 215 -15.21 -3.61 -3.49
N SER A 216 -14.90 -4.31 -4.57
CA SER A 216 -15.72 -5.39 -5.10
C SER A 216 -15.08 -6.76 -4.88
N PRO A 217 -15.86 -7.86 -4.93
CA PRO A 217 -15.36 -9.19 -4.65
C PRO A 217 -14.20 -9.65 -5.54
N ASP A 218 -14.05 -9.11 -6.75
CA ASP A 218 -12.92 -9.39 -7.64
C ASP A 218 -11.64 -8.63 -7.25
N GLY A 219 -11.74 -7.70 -6.29
CA GLY A 219 -10.63 -6.88 -5.80
C GLY A 219 -10.47 -5.53 -6.47
N THR A 220 -11.46 -5.08 -7.25
CA THR A 220 -11.46 -3.69 -7.76
C THR A 220 -11.76 -2.75 -6.61
N CYS A 221 -10.86 -1.80 -6.35
CA CYS A 221 -10.93 -0.86 -5.24
C CYS A 221 -11.32 0.54 -5.72
N ILE A 222 -12.03 1.26 -4.86
CA ILE A 222 -12.45 2.62 -5.09
C ILE A 222 -11.94 3.48 -3.95
N ILE A 223 -11.00 4.36 -4.27
CA ILE A 223 -10.47 5.36 -3.36
C ILE A 223 -11.21 6.67 -3.60
N MET A 224 -11.75 7.26 -2.55
CA MET A 224 -12.39 8.58 -2.60
C MET A 224 -11.46 9.60 -1.95
N GLY A 225 -11.08 10.61 -2.71
CA GLY A 225 -10.14 11.64 -2.30
C GLY A 225 -8.73 11.37 -2.83
N ASP A 226 -7.75 11.83 -2.08
CA ASP A 226 -6.34 11.76 -2.46
C ASP A 226 -5.80 10.32 -2.31
N GLU A 227 -5.28 9.76 -3.39
CA GLU A 227 -4.77 8.37 -3.44
C GLU A 227 -3.38 8.25 -2.80
N PHE A 228 -2.61 9.33 -2.85
CA PHE A 228 -1.24 9.42 -2.39
C PHE A 228 -0.37 8.25 -2.92
N HIS A 229 0.15 7.38 -2.04
CA HIS A 229 0.99 6.24 -2.44
C HIS A 229 0.27 4.88 -2.37
N ASP A 230 -1.02 4.85 -2.10
CA ASP A 230 -1.76 3.59 -1.90
C ASP A 230 -1.71 2.69 -3.14
N ILE A 231 -1.82 3.27 -4.33
CA ILE A 231 -1.74 2.52 -5.60
C ILE A 231 -0.32 1.98 -5.82
N ASP A 232 0.69 2.80 -5.58
CA ASP A 232 2.09 2.41 -5.77
C ASP A 232 2.47 1.21 -4.89
N ILE A 233 2.13 1.27 -3.58
CA ILE A 233 2.45 0.17 -2.68
C ILE A 233 1.63 -1.09 -2.99
N ALA A 234 0.38 -0.95 -3.44
CA ALA A 234 -0.44 -2.08 -3.84
C ALA A 234 0.14 -2.82 -5.05
N ILE A 235 0.74 -2.09 -6.01
CA ILE A 235 1.39 -2.66 -7.20
C ILE A 235 2.77 -3.23 -6.83
N ALA A 236 3.54 -2.55 -5.99
CA ALA A 236 4.89 -2.94 -5.61
C ALA A 236 4.93 -4.22 -4.74
N ALA A 237 3.89 -4.45 -3.95
CA ALA A 237 3.88 -5.53 -2.97
C ALA A 237 3.60 -6.89 -3.60
N ARG A 238 4.23 -7.93 -3.05
CA ARG A 238 3.94 -9.33 -3.41
C ARG A 238 2.55 -9.77 -2.96
N LYS A 239 2.06 -9.22 -1.85
CA LYS A 239 0.76 -9.48 -1.23
C LYS A 239 0.13 -8.13 -0.83
N THR A 240 -1.16 -7.94 -1.08
CA THR A 240 -1.86 -6.72 -0.68
C THR A 240 -3.11 -7.06 0.12
N ILE A 241 -3.20 -6.53 1.31
CA ILE A 241 -4.39 -6.60 2.16
C ILE A 241 -5.13 -5.27 2.04
N VAL A 242 -6.37 -5.35 1.59
CA VAL A 242 -7.26 -4.19 1.49
C VAL A 242 -8.41 -4.36 2.46
N THR A 243 -8.62 -3.36 3.33
CA THR A 243 -9.86 -3.22 4.07
C THR A 243 -10.74 -2.18 3.40
N CYS A 244 -12.05 -2.35 3.43
CA CYS A 244 -13.00 -1.37 2.89
C CYS A 244 -14.16 -1.12 3.84
N GLU A 245 -14.79 0.03 3.68
CA GLU A 245 -16.00 0.39 4.43
C GLU A 245 -17.23 -0.32 3.86
N GLU A 246 -17.26 -0.56 2.53
CA GLU A 246 -18.38 -1.16 1.83
C GLU A 246 -17.91 -2.11 0.72
N ILE A 247 -18.55 -3.29 0.63
CA ILE A 247 -18.43 -4.17 -0.53
C ILE A 247 -19.53 -3.82 -1.53
N VAL A 248 -19.10 -3.47 -2.75
CA VAL A 248 -19.99 -3.14 -3.88
C VAL A 248 -19.95 -4.25 -4.94
N SER A 249 -20.90 -4.25 -5.88
CA SER A 249 -20.86 -5.21 -6.98
C SER A 249 -19.69 -4.91 -7.94
N ASN A 250 -19.18 -5.94 -8.61
CA ASN A 250 -18.12 -5.79 -9.61
C ASN A 250 -18.55 -4.82 -10.75
N GLU A 251 -19.81 -4.90 -11.16
CA GLU A 251 -20.36 -3.99 -12.17
C GLU A 251 -20.34 -2.53 -11.69
N TYR A 252 -20.68 -2.27 -10.44
CA TYR A 252 -20.63 -0.94 -9.86
C TYR A 252 -19.19 -0.41 -9.78
N ALA A 253 -18.25 -1.26 -9.37
CA ALA A 253 -16.84 -0.91 -9.20
C ALA A 253 -16.17 -0.53 -10.53
N THR A 254 -16.57 -1.14 -11.64
CA THR A 254 -15.99 -0.92 -12.97
C THR A 254 -16.65 0.21 -13.79
N ARG A 255 -17.71 0.86 -13.28
CA ARG A 255 -18.36 1.98 -13.99
C ARG A 255 -17.41 3.15 -14.14
N PRO A 256 -17.37 3.79 -15.35
CA PRO A 256 -16.64 5.03 -15.51
C PRO A 256 -17.16 6.07 -14.50
N ARG A 257 -16.24 6.69 -13.78
CA ARG A 257 -16.56 7.76 -12.82
C ARG A 257 -16.20 9.10 -13.41
N PRO A 258 -17.02 10.16 -13.20
CA PRO A 258 -16.60 11.49 -13.58
C PRO A 258 -15.32 11.85 -12.81
N ALA A 259 -14.35 12.42 -13.51
CA ALA A 259 -13.17 12.97 -12.88
C ALA A 259 -13.58 13.88 -11.71
N PHE A 260 -12.91 13.74 -10.59
CA PHE A 260 -13.24 14.41 -9.33
C PHE A 260 -13.33 15.94 -9.55
N SER A 261 -14.49 16.56 -9.36
CA SER A 261 -14.56 18.00 -9.27
C SER A 261 -14.24 18.41 -7.84
N ALA A 262 -13.36 19.39 -7.65
CA ALA A 262 -12.97 19.94 -6.34
C ALA A 262 -14.17 20.42 -5.47
N SER A 263 -15.35 20.56 -6.05
CA SER A 263 -16.60 20.89 -5.34
C SER A 263 -17.17 19.71 -4.53
N ALA A 264 -16.83 18.47 -4.84
CA ALA A 264 -17.27 17.30 -4.08
C ALA A 264 -16.52 17.17 -2.73
N CYS A 265 -15.32 17.73 -2.62
CA CYS A 265 -14.52 17.70 -1.39
C CYS A 265 -15.14 18.50 -0.24
N ARG A 266 -16.04 19.47 -0.51
CA ARG A 266 -16.71 20.27 0.53
C ARG A 266 -17.90 19.59 1.21
N ARG A 267 -18.37 18.44 0.72
CA ARG A 267 -19.52 17.73 1.31
C ARG A 267 -19.15 16.59 2.26
N SER A 268 -17.90 16.16 2.31
CA SER A 268 -17.48 15.04 3.17
C SER A 268 -17.20 15.44 4.63
N SER A 269 -17.23 16.72 4.99
CA SER A 269 -16.93 17.19 6.36
C SER A 269 -18.09 17.04 7.35
N ARG A 270 -19.17 16.34 7.03
CA ARG A 270 -20.35 16.13 7.90
C ARG A 270 -20.88 14.70 7.88
N LEU A 271 -20.04 13.70 7.79
CA LEU A 271 -20.48 12.34 8.12
C LEU A 271 -20.17 12.09 9.60
N PRO A 272 -21.18 11.71 10.40
CA PRO A 272 -20.92 11.26 11.77
C PRO A 272 -20.00 10.04 11.71
N MET A 273 -19.08 9.94 12.65
CA MET A 273 -18.30 8.72 12.84
C MET A 273 -19.27 7.57 13.13
N ALA A 274 -19.60 6.82 12.10
CA ALA A 274 -20.38 5.60 12.27
C ALA A 274 -19.45 4.57 12.91
N HIS A 275 -19.62 4.32 14.19
CA HIS A 275 -19.14 3.13 14.87
C HIS A 275 -19.96 1.93 14.36
N GLY A 276 -19.66 1.48 13.14
CA GLY A 276 -20.20 0.24 12.62
C GLY A 276 -19.12 -0.84 12.59
N PRO A 277 -19.46 -2.11 12.76
CA PRO A 277 -18.48 -3.18 12.63
C PRO A 277 -17.92 -3.16 11.21
N LEU A 278 -16.60 -3.21 11.08
CA LEU A 278 -15.89 -3.37 9.81
C LEU A 278 -16.39 -4.65 9.13
N SER A 279 -17.23 -4.50 8.12
CA SER A 279 -18.02 -5.60 7.60
C SER A 279 -17.33 -6.36 6.48
N ALA A 280 -16.20 -5.89 5.94
CA ALA A 280 -15.65 -6.55 4.77
C ALA A 280 -14.16 -6.31 4.58
N MET A 281 -13.51 -7.35 4.10
CA MET A 281 -12.09 -7.36 3.77
C MET A 281 -11.87 -8.06 2.45
N ILE A 282 -11.01 -7.47 1.63
CA ILE A 282 -10.63 -8.02 0.33
C ILE A 282 -9.12 -8.18 0.32
N THR A 283 -8.65 -9.36 -0.05
CA THR A 283 -7.22 -9.61 -0.25
C THR A 283 -6.93 -9.76 -1.73
N MET A 284 -6.03 -8.96 -2.26
CA MET A 284 -5.50 -9.11 -3.61
C MET A 284 -4.11 -9.72 -3.56
N THR A 285 -3.88 -10.75 -4.37
CA THR A 285 -2.54 -11.25 -4.66
C THR A 285 -2.19 -10.88 -6.09
N THR A 286 -1.20 -10.03 -6.27
CA THR A 286 -0.54 -9.86 -7.56
C THR A 286 0.58 -10.89 -7.61
N THR A 287 0.38 -12.00 -8.32
CA THR A 287 1.49 -12.87 -8.70
C THR A 287 2.23 -12.19 -9.83
N THR A 288 3.30 -11.48 -9.53
CA THR A 288 4.29 -11.14 -10.55
C THR A 288 5.03 -12.44 -10.87
N PRO A 289 5.12 -12.86 -12.13
CA PRO A 289 5.95 -14.01 -12.50
C PRO A 289 7.42 -13.69 -12.14
N ALA A 290 8.10 -14.71 -11.64
CA ALA A 290 9.53 -14.65 -11.31
C ALA A 290 10.39 -14.41 -12.55
#